data_9ea3f182eaaf007f862ef8684fe0f935
#
_entry.id   9ea3f182eaaf007f862ef8684fe0f935
#
_cell.length_a   1.000
_cell.length_b   1.000
_cell.length_c   1.000
_cell.angle_alpha   90.00
_cell.angle_beta   90.00
_cell.angle_gamma   90.00
#
_symmetry.space_group_name_H-M   'P 1'
#
loop_
_entity.id
_entity.type
_entity.pdbx_description
1 polymer ?
#
loop_
_entity_poly.entity_id
_entity_poly.type
_entity_poly.pdbx_seq_one_letter_code
_entity_poly.pdbx_strand_id
1 'polypeptide(L)'
;MGGRGRQQAGGGSWSLILPLLLLLLPPYAPLAASQYTESGAWVGVENNTVVNVKAQLGYTAFLPCSVRMIGDKQISWIRRRDWHVLTSGVFTYTNDERFSITHRDGADDWTLSIKYLQERDNGTYECHISTGTGIVSQFVNLNVIVPEAFILGNSEYHVETGSPINLFCIIEQTPIPPQMISWKHNGRLLNYDKERGGVSVTINNGAKTSSRLIISNANTSDSGNYTCVAPNTRPAVVHVFVSQGDKTAAIQRRTSGSQSVFGARGRLWAALPALFSLLWATSSATQLLL
;
A
#
# COMPACT_ATOMS: atom_id res chain seq x y z
N MET A 1 19.17 74.99 -14.54
CA MET A 1 18.90 75.49 -13.25
C MET A 1 18.78 74.28 -12.35
N GLY A 2 19.79 73.87 -11.68
CA GLY A 2 20.44 74.34 -10.47
C GLY A 2 19.76 73.56 -9.37
N GLY A 3 20.42 72.82 -8.63
CA GLY A 3 21.45 72.98 -7.65
C GLY A 3 21.89 71.63 -7.01
N ARG A 4 23.12 71.62 -6.75
CA ARG A 4 23.94 70.71 -5.97
C ARG A 4 23.56 70.75 -4.48
N GLY A 5 23.66 69.64 -3.80
CA GLY A 5 23.71 69.54 -2.35
C GLY A 5 24.52 68.31 -1.92
N ARG A 6 25.76 68.60 -1.54
CA ARG A 6 26.78 67.68 -1.00
C ARG A 6 26.80 67.86 0.51
N GLN A 7 26.89 66.83 1.32
CA GLN A 7 27.59 66.74 2.61
C GLN A 7 27.47 65.33 3.15
N GLN A 8 28.54 64.57 3.27
CA GLN A 8 29.57 64.42 4.32
C GLN A 8 29.09 63.55 5.49
N ALA A 9 29.60 62.31 5.51
CA ALA A 9 30.55 61.73 6.46
C ALA A 9 30.11 61.72 7.94
N GLY A 10 29.98 60.47 8.42
CA GLY A 10 29.92 60.15 9.83
C GLY A 10 30.32 58.66 9.99
N GLY A 11 31.58 58.42 10.28
CA GLY A 11 32.13 57.10 10.61
C GLY A 11 31.67 56.69 12.01
N GLY A 12 31.31 55.44 12.10
CA GLY A 12 31.02 54.74 13.34
C GLY A 12 31.46 53.31 13.22
N SER A 13 32.69 53.09 13.60
CA SER A 13 33.26 51.76 13.86
C SER A 13 32.49 51.09 14.98
N TRP A 14 31.81 49.99 14.66
CA TRP A 14 31.41 49.02 15.67
C TRP A 14 31.86 47.62 15.22
N SER A 15 33.04 47.34 15.71
CA SER A 15 33.65 46.01 15.69
C SER A 15 32.93 45.05 16.63
N LEU A 16 32.75 43.82 16.13
CA LEU A 16 32.88 42.62 16.92
C LEU A 16 31.82 42.36 18.01
N ILE A 17 30.68 41.77 17.66
CA ILE A 17 30.08 40.68 18.41
C ILE A 17 29.16 39.91 17.44
N LEU A 18 29.74 39.02 16.69
CA LEU A 18 29.13 37.81 16.15
C LEU A 18 30.24 36.78 16.25
N PRO A 19 30.13 35.77 16.98
CA PRO A 19 29.46 34.58 16.62
C PRO A 19 29.08 33.73 17.85
N LEU A 20 28.13 32.97 17.83
CA LEU A 20 27.99 31.66 18.55
C LEU A 20 26.53 31.21 18.62
N LEU A 21 25.79 31.38 17.55
CA LEU A 21 24.43 30.82 17.49
C LEU A 21 24.15 30.00 16.21
N LEU A 22 25.21 29.43 15.64
CA LEU A 22 25.11 28.63 14.37
C LEU A 22 25.41 27.17 14.56
N LEU A 23 25.30 26.63 15.78
CA LEU A 23 25.68 25.23 16.08
C LEU A 23 24.57 24.37 16.66
N LEU A 24 23.28 24.71 16.49
CA LEU A 24 22.17 23.89 16.96
C LEU A 24 21.06 23.65 15.90
N LEU A 25 21.41 23.65 14.62
CA LEU A 25 20.52 23.09 13.62
C LEU A 25 20.89 21.62 13.45
N PRO A 26 19.94 20.69 13.65
CA PRO A 26 20.20 19.29 13.30
C PRO A 26 20.53 19.19 11.82
N PRO A 27 21.45 18.31 11.40
CA PRO A 27 21.73 18.11 10.00
C PRO A 27 20.44 17.67 9.33
N TYR A 28 19.93 18.49 8.41
CA TYR A 28 18.89 18.07 7.49
C TYR A 28 19.46 16.84 6.78
N ALA A 29 18.95 15.67 7.13
CA ALA A 29 19.20 14.48 6.35
C ALA A 29 18.72 14.78 4.93
N PRO A 30 19.58 14.65 3.92
CA PRO A 30 19.12 14.77 2.56
C PRO A 30 18.08 13.65 2.35
N LEU A 31 16.87 14.05 1.96
CA LEU A 31 15.89 13.16 1.33
C LEU A 31 16.69 12.26 0.41
N ALA A 32 16.56 10.95 0.62
CA ALA A 32 17.17 9.93 -0.19
C ALA A 32 16.71 10.12 -1.65
N ALA A 33 17.38 11.02 -2.33
CA ALA A 33 17.44 10.99 -3.78
C ALA A 33 18.03 9.63 -4.11
N SER A 34 17.26 8.82 -4.81
CA SER A 34 17.70 7.60 -5.47
C SER A 34 19.14 7.81 -5.92
N GLN A 35 20.08 7.09 -5.30
CA GLN A 35 21.46 7.13 -5.70
C GLN A 35 21.57 6.50 -7.09
N TYR A 36 21.43 7.33 -8.12
CA TYR A 36 22.07 7.07 -9.39
C TYR A 36 23.58 7.19 -9.10
N THR A 37 24.23 6.08 -8.91
CA THR A 37 25.68 6.02 -8.93
C THR A 37 26.14 6.42 -10.32
N GLU A 38 26.51 7.70 -10.49
CA GLU A 38 27.34 8.14 -11.58
C GLU A 38 28.72 7.49 -11.42
N SER A 39 28.87 6.30 -11.95
CA SER A 39 30.20 5.74 -12.21
C SER A 39 30.15 4.84 -13.43
N GLY A 40 30.55 5.38 -14.53
CA GLY A 40 30.84 4.61 -15.72
C GLY A 40 30.64 5.45 -16.96
N ALA A 41 31.71 5.80 -17.61
CA ALA A 41 31.73 6.25 -18.99
C ALA A 41 30.87 5.27 -19.81
N TRP A 42 29.67 5.69 -20.20
CA TRP A 42 28.79 4.93 -21.07
C TRP A 42 29.46 4.85 -22.46
N VAL A 43 30.29 3.85 -22.61
CA VAL A 43 30.76 3.42 -23.91
C VAL A 43 29.60 2.71 -24.58
N GLY A 44 28.92 3.35 -25.51
CA GLY A 44 27.89 2.79 -26.37
C GLY A 44 26.85 1.91 -25.68
N VAL A 45 25.63 1.87 -26.15
CA VAL A 45 24.63 0.92 -25.64
C VAL A 45 25.19 -0.50 -25.79
N GLU A 46 25.44 -1.17 -24.65
CA GLU A 46 25.77 -2.59 -24.69
C GLU A 46 24.58 -3.35 -25.28
N ASN A 47 24.85 -4.20 -26.26
CA ASN A 47 23.83 -5.02 -26.87
C ASN A 47 23.26 -6.02 -25.84
N ASN A 48 21.95 -6.23 -25.89
CA ASN A 48 21.20 -7.16 -25.01
C ASN A 48 21.20 -6.81 -23.52
N THR A 49 21.37 -5.53 -23.17
CA THR A 49 21.18 -5.10 -21.78
C THR A 49 19.73 -5.30 -21.34
N VAL A 50 19.53 -5.66 -20.07
CA VAL A 50 18.20 -5.88 -19.49
C VAL A 50 18.00 -4.96 -18.30
N VAL A 51 16.94 -4.16 -18.34
CA VAL A 51 16.52 -3.29 -17.26
C VAL A 51 15.16 -3.76 -16.72
N ASN A 52 15.01 -3.81 -15.40
CA ASN A 52 13.73 -4.16 -14.77
C ASN A 52 13.07 -2.90 -14.22
N VAL A 53 11.86 -2.62 -14.68
CA VAL A 53 11.05 -1.49 -14.24
C VAL A 53 9.82 -2.00 -13.51
N LYS A 54 9.55 -1.44 -12.33
CA LYS A 54 8.33 -1.70 -11.55
C LYS A 54 7.47 -0.45 -11.60
N ALA A 55 6.19 -0.61 -11.94
CA ALA A 55 5.24 0.50 -11.95
C ALA A 55 3.87 0.04 -11.47
N GLN A 56 3.14 0.92 -10.79
CA GLN A 56 1.85 0.60 -10.20
C GLN A 56 0.73 0.70 -11.22
N LEU A 57 -0.23 -0.22 -11.14
CA LEU A 57 -1.46 -0.24 -11.93
C LEU A 57 -2.15 1.13 -11.92
N GLY A 58 -2.61 1.59 -13.10
CA GLY A 58 -3.32 2.86 -13.28
C GLY A 58 -2.43 4.10 -13.36
N TYR A 59 -1.15 4.01 -13.04
CA TYR A 59 -0.19 5.11 -13.17
C TYR A 59 0.55 5.07 -14.52
N THR A 60 1.46 6.01 -14.72
CA THR A 60 2.32 6.02 -15.91
C THR A 60 3.62 5.27 -15.63
N ALA A 61 3.94 4.31 -16.48
CA ALA A 61 5.25 3.68 -16.51
C ALA A 61 6.17 4.41 -17.48
N PHE A 62 7.46 4.52 -17.12
CA PHE A 62 8.51 5.08 -17.95
C PHE A 62 9.57 4.00 -18.17
N LEU A 63 9.73 3.58 -19.42
CA LEU A 63 10.70 2.57 -19.81
C LEU A 63 11.92 3.26 -20.42
N PRO A 64 13.07 3.28 -19.74
CA PRO A 64 14.22 4.03 -20.19
C PRO A 64 14.90 3.34 -21.38
N CYS A 65 15.36 4.12 -22.33
CA CYS A 65 16.32 3.73 -23.34
C CYS A 65 17.25 4.93 -23.58
N SER A 66 18.53 4.74 -23.34
CA SER A 66 19.52 5.81 -23.54
C SER A 66 20.50 5.43 -24.66
N VAL A 67 20.60 6.29 -25.65
CA VAL A 67 21.42 6.06 -26.84
C VAL A 67 22.28 7.28 -27.12
N ARG A 68 23.57 7.17 -26.84
CA ARG A 68 24.53 8.24 -27.11
C ARG A 68 24.87 8.30 -28.59
N MET A 69 25.12 9.51 -29.09
CA MET A 69 25.55 9.77 -30.47
C MET A 69 24.62 9.07 -31.47
N ILE A 70 23.34 9.41 -31.42
CA ILE A 70 22.31 8.76 -32.25
C ILE A 70 22.66 8.85 -33.74
N GLY A 71 23.19 10.00 -34.22
CA GLY A 71 23.51 10.23 -35.64
C GLY A 71 22.33 9.79 -36.52
N ASP A 72 22.62 8.99 -37.56
CA ASP A 72 21.63 8.44 -38.47
C ASP A 72 20.93 7.16 -37.95
N LYS A 73 21.08 6.84 -36.66
CA LYS A 73 20.46 5.66 -36.05
C LYS A 73 18.95 5.88 -35.87
N GLN A 74 18.19 4.83 -36.15
CA GLN A 74 16.77 4.83 -35.95
C GLN A 74 16.43 4.01 -34.70
N ILE A 75 15.62 4.56 -33.81
CA ILE A 75 15.17 3.91 -32.58
C ILE A 75 13.72 3.54 -32.72
N SER A 76 13.39 2.31 -32.36
CA SER A 76 12.02 1.81 -32.35
C SER A 76 11.74 1.07 -31.05
N TRP A 77 10.54 1.22 -30.48
CA TRP A 77 10.10 0.41 -29.37
C TRP A 77 9.21 -0.72 -29.85
N ILE A 78 9.53 -1.94 -29.43
CA ILE A 78 8.84 -3.18 -29.81
C ILE A 78 8.33 -3.87 -28.56
N ARG A 79 7.05 -4.28 -28.55
CA ARG A 79 6.50 -5.14 -27.51
C ARG A 79 6.77 -6.60 -27.86
N ARG A 80 7.58 -7.27 -27.04
CA ARG A 80 8.13 -8.59 -27.37
C ARG A 80 7.11 -9.74 -27.40
N ARG A 81 6.00 -9.65 -26.66
CA ARG A 81 5.01 -10.73 -26.60
C ARG A 81 4.33 -11.01 -27.97
N ASP A 82 4.21 -10.00 -28.81
CA ASP A 82 3.53 -10.05 -30.11
C ASP A 82 4.31 -9.34 -31.22
N TRP A 83 5.54 -8.91 -30.94
CA TRP A 83 6.41 -8.23 -31.87
C TRP A 83 5.83 -6.95 -32.46
N HIS A 84 4.89 -6.36 -31.76
CA HIS A 84 4.24 -5.13 -32.21
C HIS A 84 5.18 -3.93 -32.09
N VAL A 85 5.41 -3.24 -33.23
CA VAL A 85 6.15 -1.98 -33.25
C VAL A 85 5.25 -0.89 -32.67
N LEU A 86 5.64 -0.34 -31.53
CA LEU A 86 4.90 0.71 -30.83
C LEU A 86 5.24 2.09 -31.35
N THR A 87 6.54 2.32 -31.57
CA THR A 87 7.07 3.62 -32.02
C THR A 87 8.24 3.44 -32.96
N SER A 88 8.46 4.44 -33.83
CA SER A 88 9.69 4.59 -34.61
C SER A 88 10.10 6.05 -34.58
N GLY A 89 11.27 6.34 -34.01
CA GLY A 89 11.63 7.69 -33.61
C GLY A 89 10.60 8.25 -32.66
N VAL A 90 10.13 9.46 -32.89
CA VAL A 90 9.11 10.13 -32.08
C VAL A 90 7.67 9.79 -32.49
N PHE A 91 7.50 9.05 -33.57
CA PHE A 91 6.17 8.71 -34.10
C PHE A 91 5.64 7.42 -33.49
N THR A 92 4.36 7.40 -33.11
CA THR A 92 3.66 6.21 -32.65
C THR A 92 3.01 5.46 -33.81
N TYR A 93 3.15 4.11 -33.80
CA TYR A 93 2.59 3.20 -34.81
C TYR A 93 1.51 2.29 -34.24
N THR A 94 1.13 2.53 -32.99
CA THR A 94 0.02 1.82 -32.34
C THR A 94 -1.21 2.71 -32.24
N ASN A 95 -2.41 2.12 -32.33
CA ASN A 95 -3.67 2.83 -32.09
C ASN A 95 -3.98 3.00 -30.60
N ASP A 96 -3.14 2.46 -29.70
CA ASP A 96 -3.29 2.63 -28.25
C ASP A 96 -2.62 3.95 -27.83
N GLU A 97 -3.43 4.98 -27.62
CA GLU A 97 -2.98 6.34 -27.27
C GLU A 97 -2.26 6.44 -25.92
N ARG A 98 -2.23 5.36 -25.14
CA ARG A 98 -1.50 5.31 -23.89
C ARG A 98 0.01 5.30 -24.07
N PHE A 99 0.49 4.87 -25.23
CA PHE A 99 1.89 4.83 -25.59
C PHE A 99 2.37 6.15 -26.18
N SER A 100 3.49 6.66 -25.69
CA SER A 100 4.13 7.86 -26.23
C SER A 100 5.62 7.85 -25.95
N ILE A 101 6.41 8.52 -26.79
CA ILE A 101 7.84 8.74 -26.57
C ILE A 101 8.06 10.06 -25.82
N THR A 102 8.92 10.01 -24.83
CA THR A 102 9.49 11.20 -24.20
C THR A 102 10.93 11.33 -24.67
N HIS A 103 11.18 12.31 -25.54
CA HIS A 103 12.49 12.62 -26.09
C HIS A 103 12.59 14.14 -26.28
N ARG A 104 13.73 14.71 -26.02
CA ARG A 104 14.07 16.11 -26.32
C ARG A 104 15.17 16.14 -27.36
N ASP A 105 15.07 17.06 -28.32
CA ASP A 105 16.06 17.23 -29.37
C ASP A 105 17.47 17.37 -28.77
N GLY A 106 18.39 16.54 -29.24
CA GLY A 106 19.77 16.49 -28.76
C GLY A 106 19.98 15.74 -27.43
N ALA A 107 18.94 15.19 -26.83
CA ALA A 107 19.07 14.33 -25.65
C ALA A 107 19.28 12.86 -26.05
N ASP A 108 19.98 12.15 -25.19
CA ASP A 108 20.29 10.71 -25.40
C ASP A 108 19.14 9.78 -24.99
N ASP A 109 18.10 10.31 -24.32
CA ASP A 109 17.00 9.51 -23.78
C ASP A 109 15.83 9.36 -24.77
N TRP A 110 15.38 8.11 -24.93
CA TRP A 110 14.24 7.70 -25.76
C TRP A 110 13.26 6.89 -24.92
N THR A 111 12.74 7.53 -23.88
CA THR A 111 11.89 6.87 -22.89
C THR A 111 10.49 6.60 -23.44
N LEU A 112 10.07 5.32 -23.42
CA LEU A 112 8.70 4.95 -23.72
C LEU A 112 7.83 5.16 -22.48
N SER A 113 6.79 5.97 -22.61
CA SER A 113 5.78 6.21 -21.58
C SER A 113 4.52 5.40 -21.87
N ILE A 114 3.99 4.72 -20.85
CA ILE A 114 2.73 3.97 -20.91
C ILE A 114 1.80 4.55 -19.85
N LYS A 115 0.79 5.32 -20.26
CA LYS A 115 -0.19 5.93 -19.37
C LYS A 115 -1.27 4.93 -18.96
N TYR A 116 -1.89 5.15 -17.80
CA TYR A 116 -2.99 4.31 -17.30
C TYR A 116 -2.67 2.82 -17.38
N LEU A 117 -1.53 2.45 -16.78
CA LEU A 117 -0.96 1.13 -16.83
C LEU A 117 -1.98 0.06 -16.45
N GLN A 118 -2.03 -1.02 -17.23
CA GLN A 118 -2.94 -2.16 -17.06
C GLN A 118 -2.14 -3.43 -16.78
N GLU A 119 -2.73 -4.44 -16.15
CA GLU A 119 -2.05 -5.72 -15.88
C GLU A 119 -1.53 -6.38 -17.17
N ARG A 120 -2.26 -6.25 -18.26
CA ARG A 120 -1.87 -6.76 -19.58
C ARG A 120 -0.63 -6.11 -20.18
N ASP A 121 -0.19 -4.96 -19.64
CA ASP A 121 1.02 -4.28 -20.11
C ASP A 121 2.29 -4.90 -19.51
N ASN A 122 2.14 -5.81 -18.55
CA ASN A 122 3.25 -6.58 -17.99
C ASN A 122 3.98 -7.37 -19.09
N GLY A 123 5.30 -7.31 -19.08
CA GLY A 123 6.10 -8.06 -20.04
C GLY A 123 7.36 -7.33 -20.47
N THR A 124 8.01 -7.87 -21.51
CA THR A 124 9.26 -7.36 -22.04
C THR A 124 9.03 -6.45 -23.23
N TYR A 125 9.68 -5.31 -23.20
CA TYR A 125 9.76 -4.33 -24.26
C TYR A 125 11.20 -4.23 -24.75
N GLU A 126 11.38 -3.98 -26.03
CA GLU A 126 12.69 -3.85 -26.65
C GLU A 126 12.84 -2.43 -27.22
N CYS A 127 13.87 -1.74 -26.78
CA CYS A 127 14.38 -0.57 -27.46
C CYS A 127 15.35 -1.07 -28.53
N HIS A 128 14.93 -1.02 -29.77
CA HIS A 128 15.60 -1.50 -30.96
C HIS A 128 16.30 -0.36 -31.65
N ILE A 129 17.61 -0.43 -31.78
CA ILE A 129 18.46 0.60 -32.34
C ILE A 129 19.07 0.08 -33.63
N SER A 130 18.65 0.61 -34.77
CA SER A 130 19.22 0.27 -36.07
C SER A 130 20.47 1.10 -36.29
N THR A 131 21.61 0.45 -36.51
CA THR A 131 22.89 1.09 -36.79
C THR A 131 23.40 0.66 -38.15
N GLY A 132 24.37 1.39 -38.73
CA GLY A 132 25.01 1.01 -39.98
C GLY A 132 25.73 -0.33 -39.98
N THR A 133 26.04 -0.86 -38.78
CA THR A 133 26.73 -2.15 -38.59
C THR A 133 25.83 -3.27 -38.10
N GLY A 134 24.54 -3.00 -37.87
CA GLY A 134 23.58 -3.98 -37.40
C GLY A 134 22.63 -3.40 -36.39
N ILE A 135 22.01 -4.30 -35.60
CA ILE A 135 20.99 -3.99 -34.61
C ILE A 135 21.59 -4.08 -33.22
N VAL A 136 21.30 -3.09 -32.39
CA VAL A 136 21.58 -3.12 -30.95
C VAL A 136 20.26 -3.07 -30.21
N SER A 137 20.07 -3.97 -29.25
CA SER A 137 18.82 -4.07 -28.50
C SER A 137 19.06 -3.85 -27.00
N GLN A 138 18.16 -3.08 -26.39
CA GLN A 138 18.03 -2.96 -24.94
C GLN A 138 16.66 -3.47 -24.53
N PHE A 139 16.62 -4.39 -23.59
CA PHE A 139 15.37 -4.98 -23.11
C PHE A 139 14.94 -4.33 -21.79
N VAL A 140 13.66 -4.03 -21.68
CA VAL A 140 13.06 -3.53 -20.46
C VAL A 140 11.93 -4.45 -20.04
N ASN A 141 12.10 -5.09 -18.89
CA ASN A 141 11.05 -5.91 -18.28
C ASN A 141 10.18 -5.01 -17.41
N LEU A 142 8.97 -4.78 -17.85
CA LEU A 142 7.96 -4.05 -17.07
C LEU A 142 7.22 -5.03 -16.17
N ASN A 143 7.29 -4.78 -14.85
CA ASN A 143 6.51 -5.49 -13.85
C ASN A 143 5.42 -4.56 -13.29
N VAL A 144 4.17 -4.88 -13.61
CA VAL A 144 3.01 -4.12 -13.14
C VAL A 144 2.65 -4.56 -11.73
N ILE A 145 2.78 -3.65 -10.77
CA ILE A 145 2.39 -3.87 -9.38
C ILE A 145 0.90 -3.60 -9.26
N VAL A 146 0.15 -4.58 -8.80
CA VAL A 146 -1.28 -4.46 -8.50
C VAL A 146 -1.45 -4.38 -6.98
N PRO A 147 -1.85 -3.22 -6.43
CA PRO A 147 -2.15 -3.14 -5.02
C PRO A 147 -3.33 -4.04 -4.63
N GLU A 148 -3.31 -4.54 -3.41
CA GLU A 148 -4.36 -5.42 -2.89
C GLU A 148 -4.87 -4.92 -1.54
N ALA A 149 -6.19 -4.98 -1.36
CA ALA A 149 -6.83 -4.73 -0.08
C ALA A 149 -6.87 -6.01 0.74
N PHE A 150 -6.71 -5.91 2.05
CA PHE A 150 -6.87 -6.99 3.02
C PHE A 150 -7.71 -6.50 4.18
N ILE A 151 -8.76 -7.23 4.53
CA ILE A 151 -9.54 -7.00 5.74
C ILE A 151 -8.97 -7.93 6.81
N LEU A 152 -8.56 -7.36 7.95
CA LEU A 152 -7.99 -8.13 9.05
C LEU A 152 -9.06 -9.02 9.69
N GLY A 153 -8.69 -10.27 9.95
CA GLY A 153 -9.56 -11.30 10.53
C GLY A 153 -9.86 -12.41 9.53
N ASN A 154 -10.92 -13.15 9.82
CA ASN A 154 -11.40 -14.23 8.98
C ASN A 154 -12.28 -13.71 7.84
N SER A 155 -12.59 -14.55 6.87
CA SER A 155 -13.56 -14.26 5.80
C SER A 155 -14.99 -14.04 6.30
N GLU A 156 -15.27 -14.44 7.55
CA GLU A 156 -16.54 -14.29 8.24
C GLU A 156 -16.35 -13.54 9.55
N TYR A 157 -17.24 -12.61 9.85
CA TYR A 157 -17.25 -11.80 11.07
C TYR A 157 -18.62 -11.93 11.75
N HIS A 158 -18.63 -12.52 12.93
CA HIS A 158 -19.85 -12.75 13.70
C HIS A 158 -19.97 -11.72 14.83
N VAL A 159 -21.14 -11.12 14.95
CA VAL A 159 -21.44 -10.09 15.95
C VAL A 159 -22.87 -10.22 16.45
N GLU A 160 -23.11 -9.87 17.71
CA GLU A 160 -24.45 -9.81 18.29
C GLU A 160 -25.14 -8.47 18.02
N THR A 161 -26.45 -8.51 17.88
CA THR A 161 -27.27 -7.29 17.73
C THR A 161 -27.00 -6.33 18.89
N GLY A 162 -26.80 -5.04 18.58
CA GLY A 162 -26.45 -3.99 19.54
C GLY A 162 -24.96 -3.80 19.78
N SER A 163 -24.12 -4.77 19.40
CA SER A 163 -22.66 -4.63 19.45
C SER A 163 -22.12 -3.85 18.25
N PRO A 164 -20.94 -3.22 18.33
CA PRO A 164 -20.34 -2.54 17.19
C PRO A 164 -19.72 -3.52 16.20
N ILE A 165 -19.90 -3.29 14.90
CA ILE A 165 -19.08 -3.90 13.84
C ILE A 165 -17.83 -3.05 13.70
N ASN A 166 -16.65 -3.67 13.72
CA ASN A 166 -15.37 -3.00 13.60
C ASN A 166 -14.47 -3.75 12.60
N LEU A 167 -14.39 -3.23 11.38
CA LEU A 167 -13.61 -3.81 10.31
C LEU A 167 -12.38 -2.94 10.02
N PHE A 168 -11.25 -3.58 9.78
CA PHE A 168 -10.00 -2.91 9.51
C PHE A 168 -9.41 -3.40 8.18
N CYS A 169 -9.21 -2.49 7.24
CA CYS A 169 -8.68 -2.76 5.92
C CYS A 169 -7.27 -2.17 5.78
N ILE A 170 -6.35 -2.92 5.22
CA ILE A 170 -4.99 -2.49 4.86
C ILE A 170 -4.83 -2.61 3.36
N ILE A 171 -4.17 -1.63 2.73
CA ILE A 171 -3.77 -1.72 1.33
C ILE A 171 -2.28 -2.04 1.28
N GLU A 172 -1.96 -3.16 0.64
CA GLU A 172 -0.58 -3.62 0.46
C GLU A 172 -0.11 -3.43 -0.98
N GLN A 173 1.20 -3.57 -1.20
CA GLN A 173 1.85 -3.42 -2.50
C GLN A 173 1.52 -2.07 -3.18
N THR A 174 1.43 -0.99 -2.40
CA THR A 174 1.10 0.33 -2.92
C THR A 174 2.26 1.32 -2.75
N PRO A 175 3.20 1.38 -3.72
CA PRO A 175 4.26 2.40 -3.72
C PRO A 175 3.70 3.83 -3.72
N ILE A 176 2.55 4.02 -4.37
CA ILE A 176 1.82 5.29 -4.38
C ILE A 176 0.50 5.07 -3.63
N PRO A 177 0.36 5.64 -2.41
CA PRO A 177 -0.84 5.45 -1.60
C PRO A 177 -2.11 5.93 -2.31
N PRO A 178 -3.24 5.20 -2.22
CA PRO A 178 -4.50 5.66 -2.77
C PRO A 178 -5.01 6.87 -1.97
N GLN A 179 -5.57 7.84 -2.67
CA GLN A 179 -6.12 9.05 -2.04
C GLN A 179 -7.39 8.76 -1.22
N MET A 180 -8.10 7.68 -1.57
CA MET A 180 -9.39 7.35 -0.99
C MET A 180 -9.54 5.85 -0.84
N ILE A 181 -10.05 5.42 0.33
CA ILE A 181 -10.52 4.05 0.57
C ILE A 181 -12.01 4.13 0.88
N SER A 182 -12.79 3.29 0.23
CA SER A 182 -14.24 3.24 0.36
C SER A 182 -14.71 1.89 0.88
N TRP A 183 -15.77 1.90 1.66
CA TRP A 183 -16.47 0.71 2.13
C TRP A 183 -17.82 0.58 1.44
N LYS A 184 -18.13 -0.64 1.02
CA LYS A 184 -19.44 -0.98 0.47
C LYS A 184 -20.07 -2.06 1.32
N HIS A 185 -21.39 -1.98 1.53
CA HIS A 185 -22.22 -3.03 2.10
C HIS A 185 -23.19 -3.52 1.02
N ASN A 186 -23.12 -4.79 0.68
CA ASN A 186 -23.93 -5.39 -0.39
C ASN A 186 -23.91 -4.57 -1.70
N GLY A 187 -22.71 -4.01 -2.03
CA GLY A 187 -22.52 -3.18 -3.22
C GLY A 187 -22.84 -1.69 -3.05
N ARG A 188 -23.56 -1.27 -2.00
CA ARG A 188 -23.88 0.14 -1.71
C ARG A 188 -22.73 0.81 -0.93
N LEU A 189 -22.39 2.04 -1.30
CA LEU A 189 -21.34 2.81 -0.64
C LEU A 189 -21.78 3.25 0.76
N LEU A 190 -20.91 2.98 1.77
CA LEU A 190 -21.18 3.31 3.18
C LEU A 190 -20.52 4.61 3.65
N ASN A 191 -19.47 5.09 3.00
CA ASN A 191 -18.68 6.21 3.52
C ASN A 191 -19.49 7.47 3.82
N TYR A 192 -20.64 7.63 3.16
CA TYR A 192 -21.51 8.80 3.28
C TYR A 192 -22.97 8.41 3.55
N ASP A 193 -23.22 7.20 4.02
CA ASP A 193 -24.59 6.73 4.28
C ASP A 193 -25.13 7.37 5.56
N LYS A 194 -25.89 8.45 5.39
CA LYS A 194 -26.57 9.14 6.49
C LYS A 194 -27.85 8.44 6.95
N GLU A 195 -28.45 7.62 6.09
CA GLU A 195 -29.70 6.92 6.38
C GLU A 195 -29.53 5.84 7.44
N ARG A 196 -28.39 5.09 7.35
CA ARG A 196 -28.08 4.06 8.35
C ARG A 196 -27.79 4.68 9.72
N GLY A 197 -27.08 5.80 9.78
CA GLY A 197 -26.57 6.41 11.00
C GLY A 197 -25.52 5.56 11.73
N GLY A 198 -24.74 6.15 12.60
CA GLY A 198 -23.74 5.47 13.42
C GLY A 198 -22.59 4.81 12.63
N VAL A 199 -22.39 5.17 11.36
CA VAL A 199 -21.29 4.70 10.51
C VAL A 199 -20.14 5.70 10.59
N SER A 200 -18.96 5.22 10.92
CA SER A 200 -17.72 6.01 10.95
C SER A 200 -16.65 5.32 10.12
N VAL A 201 -16.05 6.05 9.19
CA VAL A 201 -14.94 5.59 8.37
C VAL A 201 -13.75 6.51 8.61
N THR A 202 -12.63 5.93 9.06
CA THR A 202 -11.36 6.64 9.23
C THR A 202 -10.33 6.08 8.27
N ILE A 203 -9.51 6.96 7.68
CA ILE A 203 -8.42 6.59 6.78
C ILE A 203 -7.11 7.07 7.40
N ASN A 204 -6.11 6.21 7.42
CA ASN A 204 -4.77 6.51 7.88
C ASN A 204 -3.78 6.26 6.73
N ASN A 205 -3.10 7.33 6.31
CA ASN A 205 -2.07 7.32 5.26
C ASN A 205 -0.65 7.29 5.85
N GLY A 206 -0.45 6.56 6.95
CA GLY A 206 0.86 6.36 7.56
C GLY A 206 1.78 5.44 6.73
N ALA A 207 2.67 4.71 7.40
CA ALA A 207 3.61 3.78 6.75
C ALA A 207 2.90 2.68 5.92
N LYS A 208 1.69 2.30 6.32
CA LYS A 208 0.76 1.49 5.52
C LYS A 208 -0.58 2.21 5.43
N THR A 209 -1.10 2.36 4.22
CA THR A 209 -2.42 2.93 4.01
C THR A 209 -3.49 1.98 4.53
N SER A 210 -4.35 2.47 5.42
CA SER A 210 -5.38 1.65 6.06
C SER A 210 -6.68 2.43 6.28
N SER A 211 -7.77 1.70 6.43
CA SER A 211 -9.08 2.27 6.75
C SER A 211 -9.79 1.42 7.79
N ARG A 212 -10.43 2.08 8.74
CA ARG A 212 -11.28 1.45 9.74
C ARG A 212 -12.72 1.85 9.50
N LEU A 213 -13.59 0.86 9.42
CA LEU A 213 -15.06 1.01 9.43
C LEU A 213 -15.59 0.62 10.80
N ILE A 214 -16.35 1.50 11.42
CA ILE A 214 -17.08 1.23 12.65
C ILE A 214 -18.57 1.49 12.39
N ILE A 215 -19.43 0.52 12.70
CA ILE A 215 -20.87 0.65 12.68
C ILE A 215 -21.39 0.41 14.10
N SER A 216 -21.94 1.44 14.73
CA SER A 216 -22.51 1.34 16.07
C SER A 216 -23.87 0.64 16.03
N ASN A 217 -24.22 -0.10 17.09
CA ASN A 217 -25.49 -0.77 17.25
C ASN A 217 -25.87 -1.63 16.04
N ALA A 218 -25.09 -2.70 15.81
CA ALA A 218 -25.38 -3.64 14.73
C ALA A 218 -26.80 -4.21 14.85
N ASN A 219 -27.49 -4.30 13.72
CA ASN A 219 -28.78 -4.94 13.60
C ASN A 219 -28.77 -5.99 12.50
N THR A 220 -29.79 -6.82 12.40
CA THR A 220 -29.83 -7.91 11.42
C THR A 220 -29.73 -7.45 9.96
N SER A 221 -30.15 -6.22 9.65
CA SER A 221 -30.01 -5.64 8.30
C SER A 221 -28.57 -5.27 7.93
N ASP A 222 -27.67 -5.20 8.93
CA ASP A 222 -26.24 -4.98 8.68
C ASP A 222 -25.50 -6.28 8.31
N SER A 223 -26.16 -7.42 8.32
CA SER A 223 -25.60 -8.66 7.80
C SER A 223 -25.36 -8.56 6.30
N GLY A 224 -24.27 -9.14 5.81
CA GLY A 224 -23.97 -9.16 4.39
C GLY A 224 -22.48 -8.97 4.07
N ASN A 225 -22.21 -8.71 2.81
CA ASN A 225 -20.87 -8.54 2.29
C ASN A 225 -20.36 -7.11 2.48
N TYR A 226 -19.26 -6.96 3.21
CA TYR A 226 -18.55 -5.70 3.34
C TYR A 226 -17.30 -5.75 2.45
N THR A 227 -17.18 -4.76 1.58
CA THR A 227 -16.09 -4.69 0.61
C THR A 227 -15.26 -3.43 0.85
N CYS A 228 -13.96 -3.60 1.05
CA CYS A 228 -12.99 -2.53 1.09
C CYS A 228 -12.46 -2.30 -0.33
N VAL A 229 -12.59 -1.07 -0.84
CA VAL A 229 -12.24 -0.71 -2.23
C VAL A 229 -11.37 0.53 -2.24
N ALA A 230 -10.30 0.51 -3.03
CA ALA A 230 -9.53 1.68 -3.38
C ALA A 230 -9.29 1.72 -4.90
N PRO A 231 -9.00 2.89 -5.50
CA PRO A 231 -8.68 2.99 -6.92
C PRO A 231 -7.50 2.10 -7.31
N ASN A 232 -7.61 1.42 -8.46
CA ASN A 232 -6.55 0.56 -9.02
C ASN A 232 -6.04 -0.50 -8.03
N THR A 233 -6.91 -1.01 -7.17
CA THR A 233 -6.60 -1.97 -6.11
C THR A 233 -7.55 -3.15 -6.20
N ARG A 234 -7.07 -4.37 -5.99
CA ARG A 234 -7.94 -5.55 -5.83
C ARG A 234 -8.71 -5.40 -4.52
N PRO A 235 -10.06 -5.48 -4.56
CA PRO A 235 -10.88 -5.31 -3.38
C PRO A 235 -10.78 -6.50 -2.43
N ALA A 236 -11.01 -6.25 -1.14
CA ALA A 236 -11.21 -7.30 -0.14
C ALA A 236 -12.66 -7.38 0.30
N VAL A 237 -13.14 -8.58 0.57
CA VAL A 237 -14.52 -8.82 1.01
C VAL A 237 -14.52 -9.64 2.30
N VAL A 238 -15.38 -9.27 3.24
CA VAL A 238 -15.70 -10.04 4.44
C VAL A 238 -17.21 -10.18 4.56
N HIS A 239 -17.69 -11.35 4.97
CA HIS A 239 -19.10 -11.56 5.25
C HIS A 239 -19.38 -11.34 6.74
N VAL A 240 -20.30 -10.43 7.04
CA VAL A 240 -20.72 -10.10 8.42
C VAL A 240 -22.05 -10.78 8.71
N PHE A 241 -22.12 -11.50 9.83
CA PHE A 241 -23.31 -12.13 10.38
C PHE A 241 -23.71 -11.43 11.66
N VAL A 242 -24.87 -10.79 11.67
CA VAL A 242 -25.44 -10.20 12.87
C VAL A 242 -26.54 -11.12 13.41
N SER A 243 -26.27 -11.75 14.57
CA SER A 243 -27.21 -12.66 15.21
C SER A 243 -27.92 -11.98 16.40
N GLN A 244 -29.16 -12.37 16.65
CA GLN A 244 -29.80 -12.02 17.90
C GLN A 244 -29.24 -12.93 18.98
N GLY A 245 -28.60 -12.34 20.01
CA GLY A 245 -28.10 -13.10 21.15
C GLY A 245 -29.25 -13.91 21.80
N ASP A 246 -28.91 -15.11 22.20
CA ASP A 246 -29.87 -16.04 22.78
C ASP A 246 -30.33 -15.54 24.17
N LYS A 247 -31.37 -14.71 24.19
CA LYS A 247 -31.95 -14.18 25.42
C LYS A 247 -32.60 -15.27 26.30
N THR A 248 -32.82 -16.46 25.72
CA THR A 248 -33.45 -17.59 26.39
C THR A 248 -32.52 -18.25 27.43
N ALA A 249 -31.20 -18.28 27.19
CA ALA A 249 -30.26 -18.86 28.13
C ALA A 249 -30.15 -18.06 29.46
N ALA A 250 -30.40 -16.75 29.44
CA ALA A 250 -30.38 -15.91 30.63
C ALA A 250 -31.62 -16.07 31.51
N ILE A 251 -32.78 -16.49 30.94
CA ILE A 251 -34.03 -16.68 31.67
C ILE A 251 -34.01 -18.04 32.42
N GLN A 252 -33.46 -19.09 31.82
CA GLN A 252 -33.37 -20.41 32.47
C GLN A 252 -32.43 -20.43 33.68
N ARG A 253 -31.40 -19.57 33.76
CA ARG A 253 -30.54 -19.46 34.95
C ARG A 253 -31.20 -18.76 36.16
N ARG A 254 -32.28 -18.02 35.93
CA ARG A 254 -32.99 -17.30 37.01
C ARG A 254 -34.13 -18.10 37.69
N THR A 255 -34.58 -19.21 37.06
CA THR A 255 -35.69 -20.02 37.56
C THR A 255 -35.24 -21.26 38.36
N SER A 256 -33.97 -21.60 38.43
CA SER A 256 -33.46 -22.76 39.19
C SER A 256 -32.89 -22.42 40.59
N GLY A 257 -33.25 -21.28 41.12
CA GLY A 257 -32.70 -20.84 42.42
C GLY A 257 -33.79 -20.41 43.40
N SER A 258 -34.71 -21.27 43.75
CA SER A 258 -35.34 -21.28 45.08
C SER A 258 -36.38 -22.43 45.20
N GLN A 259 -35.89 -23.58 45.63
CA GLN A 259 -36.71 -24.49 46.44
C GLN A 259 -35.98 -24.73 47.73
N SER A 260 -36.29 -23.93 48.71
CA SER A 260 -36.06 -24.23 50.11
C SER A 260 -36.96 -25.40 50.49
N VAL A 261 -36.38 -26.55 50.68
CA VAL A 261 -37.06 -27.63 51.40
C VAL A 261 -36.56 -27.61 52.85
N PHE A 262 -37.41 -27.03 53.67
CA PHE A 262 -37.40 -27.28 55.10
C PHE A 262 -37.91 -28.74 55.33
N GLY A 263 -37.17 -29.53 56.08
CA GLY A 263 -37.78 -30.69 56.69
C GLY A 263 -36.85 -31.86 57.08
N ALA A 264 -36.57 -31.91 58.34
CA ALA A 264 -36.50 -33.10 59.16
C ALA A 264 -35.17 -33.89 59.25
N ARG A 265 -34.48 -33.68 60.40
CA ARG A 265 -33.97 -34.63 61.37
C ARG A 265 -33.68 -36.07 60.96
N GLY A 266 -32.41 -36.46 61.09
CA GLY A 266 -32.01 -37.86 61.17
C GLY A 266 -30.51 -38.08 61.37
N ARG A 267 -30.11 -38.22 62.52
CA ARG A 267 -28.93 -38.75 63.29
C ARG A 267 -27.93 -39.59 62.48
N LEU A 268 -26.64 -39.27 62.82
CA LEU A 268 -25.49 -40.16 63.14
C LEU A 268 -25.15 -41.30 62.17
N TRP A 269 -23.91 -41.35 61.71
CA TRP A 269 -22.82 -42.18 62.20
C TRP A 269 -21.51 -41.87 61.49
N ALA A 270 -20.46 -41.91 62.30
CA ALA A 270 -19.09 -41.70 62.02
C ALA A 270 -18.48 -42.79 61.12
N ALA A 271 -17.47 -42.46 60.36
CA ALA A 271 -16.17 -43.14 60.37
C ALA A 271 -15.25 -42.55 59.26
N LEU A 272 -14.16 -42.02 59.70
CA LEU A 272 -12.88 -41.86 59.06
C LEU A 272 -12.18 -43.26 58.98
N PRO A 273 -10.98 -43.42 58.40
CA PRO A 273 -10.17 -42.60 57.48
C PRO A 273 -9.42 -43.43 56.41
N ALA A 274 -8.49 -42.76 55.76
CA ALA A 274 -7.17 -43.25 55.36
C ALA A 274 -6.86 -43.41 53.89
N LEU A 275 -5.95 -42.49 53.41
CA LEU A 275 -4.64 -42.78 52.84
C LEU A 275 -4.55 -43.44 51.49
N PHE A 276 -3.94 -42.71 50.60
CA PHE A 276 -2.75 -43.07 49.80
C PHE A 276 -2.55 -41.93 48.80
N SER A 277 -1.66 -41.02 48.95
CA SER A 277 -0.19 -40.96 48.80
C SER A 277 0.29 -41.42 47.41
N LEU A 278 0.89 -40.42 46.76
CA LEU A 278 2.14 -40.46 45.99
C LEU A 278 2.15 -41.22 44.67
N LEU A 279 2.52 -40.58 43.62
CA LEU A 279 3.87 -40.64 43.04
C LEU A 279 3.90 -40.07 41.61
N TRP A 280 4.81 -39.15 41.46
CA TRP A 280 5.84 -38.98 40.43
C TRP A 280 5.36 -38.54 39.05
N ALA A 281 5.77 -37.41 38.65
CA ALA A 281 7.11 -36.80 38.35
C ALA A 281 7.64 -37.22 36.97
N THR A 282 8.03 -36.15 36.27
CA THR A 282 9.14 -36.05 35.33
C THR A 282 8.98 -36.59 33.91
N SER A 283 9.18 -35.75 32.98
CA SER A 283 10.32 -35.68 32.06
C SER A 283 9.95 -34.79 30.88
N SER A 284 10.51 -33.63 30.76
CA SER A 284 11.77 -33.25 30.12
C SER A 284 11.86 -33.60 28.64
N ALA A 285 11.87 -32.52 27.89
CA ALA A 285 12.89 -32.09 26.91
C ALA A 285 13.15 -33.01 25.70
N THR A 286 13.22 -32.42 24.59
CA THR A 286 14.36 -32.35 23.68
C THR A 286 13.91 -32.23 22.25
N GLN A 287 14.25 -31.07 21.69
CA GLN A 287 15.12 -30.88 20.51
C GLN A 287 14.59 -31.39 19.16
N LEU A 288 14.63 -30.52 18.29
CA LEU A 288 15.64 -30.11 17.28
C LEU A 288 15.29 -30.50 15.86
N LEU A 289 15.39 -29.51 15.00
CA LEU A 289 15.86 -29.53 13.61
C LEU A 289 15.07 -30.33 12.55
N LEU A 290 14.44 -29.63 11.69
CA LEU A 290 14.88 -29.46 10.28
C LEU A 290 14.05 -28.34 9.64
#